data_a2ead9cf56ce5f099a82243ccceb0fde
#
_entry.id   a2ead9cf56ce5f099a82243ccceb0fde
#
_cell.length_a   1.000
_cell.length_b   1.000
_cell.length_c   1.000
_cell.angle_alpha   90.00
_cell.angle_beta   90.00
_cell.angle_gamma   90.00
#
_symmetry.space_group_name_H-M   'P 1'
#
loop_
_entity.id
_entity.type
_entity.pdbx_description
1 polymer ?
#
loop_
_entity_poly.entity_id
_entity_poly.type
_entity_poly.pdbx_seq_one_letter_code
_entity_poly.pdbx_strand_id
1 'polypeptide(L)'
;VDFYDEGLLLWLDADVMISNLSKGTRSLDDFCHKFCGGPNGGPEVKPYVLADVIAGLNETWPYDWAGFIHDRIYVVTPHAPTNGITAGGWHMAWADSLGPLQKARETVNKMVTEDYSLGITLKDPDGTVRDIVPGSPADAAGMAPDMKLMAVNGRRYSADVLRAAITASKQAGHVELMCENKEFYRTFTLDYREGRRRPVLARDAGVHDYVGEILAPHAH
;
A
#
# COMPACT_ATOMS: atom_id res chain seq x y z
N VAL A 1 10.82 -3.68 7.89
CA VAL A 1 10.08 -2.46 8.27
C VAL A 1 10.26 -1.48 7.12
N ASP A 2 9.17 -1.10 6.51
CA ASP A 2 9.18 -0.19 5.35
C ASP A 2 8.91 1.26 5.83
N PHE A 3 9.98 1.93 6.29
CA PHE A 3 9.89 3.31 6.74
C PHE A 3 9.70 4.33 5.60
N TYR A 4 9.89 3.92 4.34
CA TYR A 4 9.63 4.80 3.19
C TYR A 4 8.13 5.02 2.96
N ASP A 5 7.33 3.95 3.00
CA ASP A 5 5.89 4.06 2.81
C ASP A 5 5.23 4.79 4.00
N GLU A 6 5.69 4.53 5.22
CA GLU A 6 5.24 5.27 6.41
C GLU A 6 5.58 6.76 6.31
N GLY A 7 6.80 7.08 5.87
CA GLY A 7 7.22 8.46 5.62
C GLY A 7 6.38 9.16 4.55
N LEU A 8 6.04 8.45 3.48
CA LEU A 8 5.17 8.97 2.42
C LEU A 8 3.78 9.30 2.95
N LEU A 9 3.18 8.41 3.75
CA LEU A 9 1.87 8.65 4.37
C LEU A 9 1.91 9.80 5.38
N LEU A 10 3.00 9.94 6.15
CA LEU A 10 3.19 11.07 7.06
C LEU A 10 3.21 12.40 6.32
N TRP A 11 3.99 12.50 5.24
CA TRP A 11 4.10 13.72 4.46
C TRP A 11 2.82 14.06 3.69
N LEU A 12 2.09 13.04 3.19
CA LEU A 12 0.77 13.24 2.62
C LEU A 12 -0.22 13.81 3.64
N ASP A 13 -0.21 13.29 4.87
CA ASP A 13 -1.07 13.77 5.97
C ASP A 13 -0.71 15.21 6.34
N ALA A 14 0.59 15.55 6.40
CA ALA A 14 1.04 16.92 6.65
C ALA A 14 0.61 17.89 5.55
N ASP A 15 0.74 17.50 4.27
CA ASP A 15 0.35 18.34 3.13
C ASP A 15 -1.15 18.61 3.11
N VAL A 16 -1.95 17.56 3.24
CA VAL A 16 -3.42 17.70 3.33
C VAL A 16 -3.82 18.56 4.51
N MET A 17 -3.13 18.42 5.65
CA MET A 17 -3.40 19.24 6.83
C MET A 17 -3.08 20.71 6.59
N ILE A 18 -1.90 21.05 6.02
CA ILE A 18 -1.54 22.42 5.67
C ILE A 18 -2.56 22.99 4.70
N SER A 19 -2.87 22.26 3.63
CA SER A 19 -3.82 22.69 2.59
C SER A 19 -5.21 22.94 3.17
N ASN A 20 -5.69 22.07 4.03
CA ASN A 20 -7.00 22.20 4.67
C ASN A 20 -7.06 23.42 5.62
N LEU A 21 -6.10 23.55 6.53
CA LEU A 21 -6.03 24.64 7.51
C LEU A 21 -5.83 25.99 6.83
N SER A 22 -5.03 26.05 5.77
CA SER A 22 -4.76 27.27 4.99
C SER A 22 -5.84 27.56 3.94
N LYS A 23 -6.84 26.69 3.77
CA LYS A 23 -7.86 26.76 2.71
C LYS A 23 -7.24 26.78 1.31
N GLY A 24 -6.21 25.97 1.08
CA GLY A 24 -5.51 25.84 -0.20
C GLY A 24 -4.52 26.97 -0.52
N THR A 25 -4.24 27.90 0.43
CA THR A 25 -3.28 28.99 0.17
C THR A 25 -1.82 28.60 0.45
N ARG A 26 -1.60 27.47 1.13
CA ARG A 26 -0.30 26.87 1.45
C ARG A 26 -0.35 25.37 1.30
N SER A 27 0.81 24.79 1.00
CA SER A 27 1.03 23.34 0.86
C SER A 27 2.37 22.93 1.44
N LEU A 28 2.67 21.67 1.39
CA LEU A 28 3.99 21.12 1.75
C LEU A 28 5.09 21.64 0.79
N ASP A 29 4.74 22.03 -0.43
CA ASP A 29 5.69 22.64 -1.37
C ASP A 29 6.29 23.92 -0.81
N ASP A 30 5.50 24.75 -0.12
CA ASP A 30 6.01 25.98 0.54
C ASP A 30 7.08 25.63 1.60
N PHE A 31 6.86 24.55 2.36
CA PHE A 31 7.86 24.03 3.29
C PHE A 31 9.10 23.54 2.55
N CYS A 32 8.93 22.70 1.52
CA CYS A 32 10.03 22.15 0.75
C CYS A 32 10.88 23.25 0.08
N HIS A 33 10.26 24.26 -0.50
CA HIS A 33 10.97 25.40 -1.08
C HIS A 33 11.84 26.14 -0.08
N LYS A 34 11.36 26.34 1.14
CA LYS A 34 12.12 27.01 2.19
C LYS A 34 13.21 26.11 2.81
N PHE A 35 12.84 24.89 3.14
CA PHE A 35 13.69 23.97 3.90
C PHE A 35 14.81 23.36 3.04
N CYS A 36 14.46 22.89 1.84
CA CYS A 36 15.38 22.26 0.90
C CYS A 36 15.95 23.25 -0.14
N GLY A 37 15.29 24.39 -0.35
CA GLY A 37 15.70 25.43 -1.29
C GLY A 37 16.85 26.26 -0.76
N GLY A 38 17.50 26.99 -1.68
CA GLY A 38 18.61 27.89 -1.38
C GLY A 38 19.09 28.60 -2.63
N PRO A 39 20.11 29.48 -2.51
CA PRO A 39 20.72 30.10 -3.67
C PRO A 39 21.30 29.02 -4.58
N ASN A 40 21.17 29.19 -5.90
CA ASN A 40 21.79 28.32 -6.90
C ASN A 40 23.32 28.43 -6.83
N GLY A 41 23.91 27.67 -5.91
CA GLY A 41 25.36 27.57 -5.71
C GLY A 41 25.82 26.12 -5.92
N GLY A 42 27.07 25.83 -5.57
CA GLY A 42 27.55 24.44 -5.52
C GLY A 42 26.89 23.65 -4.39
N PRO A 43 27.04 22.31 -4.36
CA PRO A 43 26.46 21.49 -3.30
C PRO A 43 27.01 21.90 -1.93
N GLU A 44 26.12 22.22 -1.00
CA GLU A 44 26.42 22.60 0.37
C GLU A 44 25.82 21.57 1.34
N VAL A 45 26.60 21.15 2.32
CA VAL A 45 26.12 20.26 3.38
C VAL A 45 25.41 21.12 4.43
N LYS A 46 24.09 20.96 4.55
CA LYS A 46 23.25 21.65 5.53
C LYS A 46 22.63 20.64 6.48
N PRO A 47 23.30 20.31 7.61
CA PRO A 47 22.73 19.39 8.59
C PRO A 47 21.51 20.00 9.27
N TYR A 48 20.54 19.17 9.63
CA TYR A 48 19.34 19.58 10.36
C TYR A 48 18.98 18.56 11.44
N VAL A 49 18.19 18.99 12.39
CA VAL A 49 17.59 18.17 13.44
C VAL A 49 16.06 18.26 13.37
N LEU A 50 15.37 17.42 14.10
CA LEU A 50 13.89 17.42 14.10
C LEU A 50 13.29 18.79 14.45
N ALA A 51 13.93 19.53 15.37
CA ALA A 51 13.47 20.88 15.72
C ALA A 51 13.45 21.86 14.54
N ASP A 52 14.38 21.72 13.61
CA ASP A 52 14.44 22.58 12.40
C ASP A 52 13.27 22.24 11.44
N VAL A 53 12.92 20.96 11.34
CA VAL A 53 11.75 20.52 10.57
C VAL A 53 10.46 21.08 11.16
N ILE A 54 10.29 20.97 12.47
CA ILE A 54 9.13 21.51 13.20
C ILE A 54 9.04 23.04 13.03
N ALA A 55 10.16 23.75 13.13
CA ALA A 55 10.20 25.19 12.94
C ALA A 55 9.79 25.57 11.52
N GLY A 56 10.34 24.90 10.49
CA GLY A 56 9.99 25.14 9.08
C GLY A 56 8.52 24.87 8.77
N LEU A 57 7.94 23.81 9.36
CA LEU A 57 6.51 23.52 9.23
C LEU A 57 5.66 24.62 9.86
N ASN A 58 6.03 25.09 11.07
CA ASN A 58 5.35 26.21 11.74
C ASN A 58 5.45 27.55 11.00
N GLU A 59 6.56 27.79 10.29
CA GLU A 59 6.71 28.95 9.40
C GLU A 59 5.81 28.85 8.16
N THR A 60 5.53 27.63 7.71
CA THR A 60 4.63 27.39 6.58
C THR A 60 3.19 27.56 7.01
N TRP A 61 2.79 26.89 8.11
CA TRP A 61 1.50 27.06 8.74
C TRP A 61 1.59 26.70 10.23
N PRO A 62 1.18 27.61 11.14
CA PRO A 62 1.22 27.35 12.58
C PRO A 62 0.28 26.21 12.99
N TYR A 63 0.85 25.18 13.62
CA TYR A 63 0.12 24.01 14.15
C TYR A 63 0.98 23.26 15.16
N ASP A 64 0.40 22.34 15.94
CA ASP A 64 1.18 21.46 16.83
C ASP A 64 1.90 20.34 16.03
N TRP A 65 2.90 20.76 15.26
CA TRP A 65 3.71 19.83 14.48
C TRP A 65 4.56 18.89 15.33
N ALA A 66 4.90 19.30 16.56
CA ALA A 66 5.62 18.43 17.48
C ALA A 66 4.75 17.23 17.91
N GLY A 67 3.52 17.49 18.33
CA GLY A 67 2.54 16.45 18.65
C GLY A 67 2.19 15.59 17.44
N PHE A 68 1.96 16.21 16.28
CA PHE A 68 1.69 15.50 15.04
C PHE A 68 2.79 14.49 14.68
N ILE A 69 4.07 14.91 14.68
CA ILE A 69 5.20 14.04 14.36
C ILE A 69 5.37 12.97 15.45
N HIS A 70 5.22 13.34 16.74
CA HIS A 70 5.29 12.39 17.83
C HIS A 70 4.29 11.25 17.64
N ASP A 71 3.04 11.56 17.35
CA ASP A 71 1.97 10.57 17.20
C ASP A 71 2.15 9.65 15.97
N ARG A 72 2.85 10.13 14.95
CA ARG A 72 3.12 9.33 13.73
C ARG A 72 4.36 8.48 13.81
N ILE A 73 5.38 8.89 14.57
CA ILE A 73 6.69 8.22 14.60
C ILE A 73 6.87 7.38 15.87
N TYR A 74 6.39 7.85 17.03
CA TYR A 74 6.69 7.23 18.33
C TYR A 74 5.52 6.45 18.91
N VAL A 75 4.29 6.68 18.46
CA VAL A 75 3.13 5.92 18.92
C VAL A 75 2.89 4.73 18.03
N VAL A 76 2.99 3.52 18.62
CA VAL A 76 2.69 2.27 17.89
C VAL A 76 1.19 2.14 17.70
N THR A 77 0.77 2.01 16.45
CA THR A 77 -0.62 1.79 16.07
C THR A 77 -0.77 0.46 15.31
N PRO A 78 -1.95 -0.20 15.37
CA PRO A 78 -2.15 -1.47 14.68
C PRO A 78 -2.25 -1.36 13.15
N HIS A 79 -2.43 -0.14 12.63
CA HIS A 79 -2.61 0.14 11.21
C HIS A 79 -1.82 1.37 10.79
N ALA A 80 -1.41 1.41 9.52
CA ALA A 80 -0.79 2.57 8.92
C ALA A 80 -1.71 3.81 9.00
N PRO A 81 -1.16 5.02 9.18
CA PRO A 81 -1.95 6.25 9.25
C PRO A 81 -2.53 6.59 7.87
N THR A 82 -3.86 6.52 7.72
CA THR A 82 -4.57 6.87 6.48
C THR A 82 -5.33 8.19 6.58
N ASN A 83 -5.04 8.99 7.62
CA ASN A 83 -5.75 10.24 7.91
C ASN A 83 -5.62 11.25 6.75
N GLY A 84 -4.44 11.39 6.15
CA GLY A 84 -4.21 12.24 4.99
C GLY A 84 -5.05 11.83 3.78
N ILE A 85 -5.25 10.53 3.55
CA ILE A 85 -6.12 10.03 2.49
C ILE A 85 -7.56 10.46 2.76
N THR A 86 -8.07 10.21 3.98
CA THR A 86 -9.47 10.51 4.33
C THR A 86 -9.74 12.02 4.37
N ALA A 87 -8.88 12.79 5.03
CA ALA A 87 -9.01 14.25 5.07
C ALA A 87 -8.78 14.88 3.67
N GLY A 88 -8.04 14.22 2.81
CA GLY A 88 -7.78 14.60 1.43
C GLY A 88 -8.90 14.26 0.44
N GLY A 89 -10.04 13.73 0.94
CA GLY A 89 -11.25 13.50 0.15
C GLY A 89 -11.31 12.14 -0.54
N TRP A 90 -10.59 11.14 0.00
CA TRP A 90 -10.58 9.78 -0.51
C TRP A 90 -10.68 8.77 0.63
N HIS A 91 -11.10 7.56 0.34
CA HIS A 91 -11.10 6.46 1.29
C HIS A 91 -10.61 5.17 0.65
N MET A 92 -10.17 4.24 1.51
CA MET A 92 -9.81 2.89 1.09
C MET A 92 -11.06 2.09 0.79
N ALA A 93 -11.14 1.53 -0.41
CA ALA A 93 -12.19 0.62 -0.85
C ALA A 93 -11.60 -0.70 -1.35
N TRP A 94 -12.44 -1.69 -1.59
CA TRP A 94 -12.02 -2.99 -2.11
C TRP A 94 -12.54 -3.21 -3.52
N ALA A 95 -11.65 -3.60 -4.42
CA ALA A 95 -11.98 -4.04 -5.77
C ALA A 95 -11.64 -5.54 -5.94
N ASP A 96 -12.28 -6.20 -6.89
CA ASP A 96 -12.03 -7.59 -7.26
C ASP A 96 -11.18 -7.74 -8.51
N SER A 97 -10.85 -6.64 -9.17
CA SER A 97 -10.11 -6.61 -10.42
C SER A 97 -8.82 -5.81 -10.30
N LEU A 98 -7.85 -6.13 -11.17
CA LEU A 98 -6.58 -5.42 -11.28
C LEU A 98 -6.75 -4.11 -12.04
N GLY A 99 -6.29 -3.02 -11.46
CA GLY A 99 -6.08 -1.78 -12.19
C GLY A 99 -4.95 -1.89 -13.25
N PRO A 100 -4.87 -0.95 -14.21
CA PRO A 100 -3.86 -0.98 -15.27
C PRO A 100 -2.41 -1.01 -14.75
N LEU A 101 -2.11 -0.19 -13.74
CA LEU A 101 -0.78 -0.14 -13.12
C LEU A 101 -0.39 -1.48 -12.48
N GLN A 102 -1.33 -2.10 -11.77
CA GLN A 102 -1.08 -3.38 -11.12
C GLN A 102 -0.82 -4.50 -12.15
N LYS A 103 -1.62 -4.54 -13.23
CA LYS A 103 -1.39 -5.48 -14.35
C LYS A 103 0.00 -5.30 -14.96
N ALA A 104 0.41 -4.05 -15.18
CA ALA A 104 1.74 -3.74 -15.70
C ALA A 104 2.84 -4.20 -14.73
N ARG A 105 2.71 -3.94 -13.43
CA ARG A 105 3.65 -4.38 -12.40
C ARG A 105 3.78 -5.90 -12.34
N GLU A 106 2.67 -6.63 -12.33
CA GLU A 106 2.68 -8.09 -12.35
C GLU A 106 3.39 -8.63 -13.60
N THR A 107 3.11 -8.05 -14.76
CA THR A 107 3.74 -8.45 -16.03
C THR A 107 5.26 -8.21 -16.02
N VAL A 108 5.70 -7.02 -15.61
CA VAL A 108 7.14 -6.66 -15.55
C VAL A 108 7.87 -7.51 -14.54
N ASN A 109 7.29 -7.71 -13.36
CA ASN A 109 7.92 -8.47 -12.27
C ASN A 109 7.75 -9.99 -12.42
N LYS A 110 6.97 -10.44 -13.39
CA LYS A 110 6.60 -11.85 -13.59
C LYS A 110 6.07 -12.48 -12.31
N MET A 111 5.06 -11.86 -11.73
CA MET A 111 4.44 -12.29 -10.47
C MET A 111 2.92 -12.25 -10.54
N VAL A 112 2.30 -13.11 -9.75
CA VAL A 112 0.87 -13.09 -9.44
C VAL A 112 0.73 -12.76 -7.97
N THR A 113 0.08 -11.65 -7.65
CA THR A 113 -0.04 -11.14 -6.29
C THR A 113 -1.49 -11.24 -5.81
N GLU A 114 -1.74 -12.08 -4.82
CA GLU A 114 -3.04 -12.25 -4.15
C GLU A 114 -2.88 -12.13 -2.61
N ASP A 115 -2.02 -11.20 -2.21
CA ASP A 115 -1.65 -10.88 -0.83
C ASP A 115 -2.82 -10.39 0.02
N TYR A 116 -3.75 -9.62 -0.54
CA TYR A 116 -4.96 -9.14 0.16
C TYR A 116 -6.13 -10.13 0.14
N SER A 117 -6.01 -11.23 -0.60
CA SER A 117 -6.99 -12.31 -0.64
C SER A 117 -6.50 -13.51 0.19
N LEU A 118 -5.67 -14.35 -0.40
CA LEU A 118 -5.14 -15.55 0.24
C LEU A 118 -3.85 -15.28 1.03
N GLY A 119 -3.20 -14.13 0.82
CA GLY A 119 -1.91 -13.81 1.41
C GLY A 119 -0.73 -14.46 0.69
N ILE A 120 -0.80 -14.63 -0.64
CA ILE A 120 0.24 -15.29 -1.43
C ILE A 120 0.74 -14.41 -2.57
N THR A 121 2.03 -14.48 -2.81
CA THR A 121 2.67 -13.97 -4.03
C THR A 121 3.41 -15.12 -4.72
N LEU A 122 3.15 -15.29 -6.01
CA LEU A 122 3.67 -16.39 -6.82
C LEU A 122 4.53 -15.87 -7.97
N LYS A 123 5.54 -16.65 -8.39
CA LYS A 123 6.25 -16.41 -9.65
C LYS A 123 5.37 -16.85 -10.82
N ASP A 124 5.30 -16.02 -11.85
CA ASP A 124 4.57 -16.30 -13.08
C ASP A 124 5.51 -16.71 -14.21
N PRO A 125 5.24 -17.76 -14.98
CA PRO A 125 4.06 -18.64 -14.93
C PRO A 125 4.24 -19.91 -14.09
N ASP A 126 5.37 -20.12 -13.42
CA ASP A 126 5.74 -21.41 -12.86
C ASP A 126 5.00 -21.80 -11.57
N GLY A 127 4.37 -20.82 -10.90
CA GLY A 127 3.56 -21.04 -9.70
C GLY A 127 4.38 -21.19 -8.41
N THR A 128 5.67 -20.95 -8.41
CA THR A 128 6.48 -20.99 -7.17
C THR A 128 6.05 -19.90 -6.20
N VAL A 129 5.72 -20.26 -4.98
CA VAL A 129 5.41 -19.33 -3.90
C VAL A 129 6.64 -18.52 -3.56
N ARG A 130 6.55 -17.20 -3.73
CA ARG A 130 7.63 -16.28 -3.43
C ARG A 130 7.50 -15.75 -2.00
N ASP A 131 6.27 -15.44 -1.59
CA ASP A 131 6.02 -14.85 -0.30
C ASP A 131 4.66 -15.26 0.25
N ILE A 132 4.56 -15.30 1.58
CA ILE A 132 3.34 -15.57 2.35
C ILE A 132 3.18 -14.45 3.38
N VAL A 133 2.02 -13.82 3.38
CA VAL A 133 1.69 -12.77 4.36
C VAL A 133 1.40 -13.42 5.72
N PRO A 134 2.11 -13.06 6.78
CA PRO A 134 1.86 -13.58 8.12
C PRO A 134 0.41 -13.32 8.58
N GLY A 135 -0.23 -14.32 9.18
CA GLY A 135 -1.62 -14.27 9.63
C GLY A 135 -2.67 -14.41 8.52
N SER A 136 -2.26 -14.60 7.28
CA SER A 136 -3.16 -14.79 6.13
C SER A 136 -3.75 -16.21 6.09
N PRO A 137 -4.79 -16.46 5.26
CA PRO A 137 -5.32 -17.80 5.03
C PRO A 137 -4.27 -18.81 4.57
N ALA A 138 -3.30 -18.41 3.75
CA ALA A 138 -2.22 -19.29 3.31
C ALA A 138 -1.24 -19.62 4.44
N ASP A 139 -0.89 -18.65 5.27
CA ASP A 139 -0.06 -18.85 6.46
C ASP A 139 -0.75 -19.79 7.47
N ALA A 140 -2.01 -19.52 7.77
CA ALA A 140 -2.82 -20.34 8.67
C ALA A 140 -2.95 -21.81 8.19
N ALA A 141 -2.98 -22.03 6.86
CA ALA A 141 -2.97 -23.36 6.28
C ALA A 141 -1.58 -24.03 6.31
N GLY A 142 -0.52 -23.31 6.66
CA GLY A 142 0.85 -23.80 6.74
C GLY A 142 1.57 -23.86 5.39
N MET A 143 1.20 -23.01 4.45
CA MET A 143 1.98 -22.79 3.23
C MET A 143 3.27 -22.03 3.53
N ALA A 144 4.28 -22.20 2.69
CA ALA A 144 5.58 -21.54 2.85
C ALA A 144 6.19 -21.15 1.49
N PRO A 145 7.11 -20.18 1.48
CA PRO A 145 7.92 -19.88 0.30
C PRO A 145 8.63 -21.13 -0.25
N ASP A 146 8.95 -21.07 -1.55
CA ASP A 146 9.57 -22.14 -2.35
C ASP A 146 8.70 -23.37 -2.63
N MET A 147 7.51 -23.48 -2.07
CA MET A 147 6.50 -24.43 -2.55
C MET A 147 6.04 -24.07 -3.96
N LYS A 148 5.72 -25.06 -4.78
CA LYS A 148 5.22 -24.83 -6.13
C LYS A 148 3.75 -25.18 -6.24
N LEU A 149 2.91 -24.21 -6.56
CA LEU A 149 1.48 -24.40 -6.78
C LEU A 149 1.23 -25.15 -8.09
N MET A 150 0.71 -26.38 -8.01
CA MET A 150 0.48 -27.26 -9.13
C MET A 150 -0.98 -27.25 -9.58
N ALA A 151 -1.93 -27.21 -8.64
CA ALA A 151 -3.34 -27.20 -8.95
C ALA A 151 -4.14 -26.34 -7.96
N VAL A 152 -5.28 -25.84 -8.42
CA VAL A 152 -6.25 -25.06 -7.67
C VAL A 152 -7.63 -25.68 -7.87
N ASN A 153 -8.30 -26.09 -6.80
CA ASN A 153 -9.59 -26.80 -6.84
C ASN A 153 -9.58 -27.94 -7.88
N GLY A 154 -8.51 -28.76 -7.88
CA GLY A 154 -8.34 -29.89 -8.79
C GLY A 154 -7.99 -29.53 -10.24
N ARG A 155 -7.90 -28.25 -10.61
CA ARG A 155 -7.51 -27.80 -11.95
C ARG A 155 -6.04 -27.38 -11.96
N ARG A 156 -5.34 -27.69 -13.06
CA ARG A 156 -3.94 -27.24 -13.25
C ARG A 156 -3.82 -25.73 -13.00
N TYR A 157 -2.78 -25.35 -12.28
CA TYR A 157 -2.50 -23.94 -11.98
C TYR A 157 -2.34 -23.09 -13.26
N SER A 158 -2.95 -21.95 -13.24
CA SER A 158 -2.62 -20.73 -13.96
C SER A 158 -3.11 -19.54 -13.13
N ALA A 159 -2.61 -18.35 -13.39
CA ALA A 159 -3.06 -17.14 -12.70
C ALA A 159 -4.59 -16.95 -12.78
N ASP A 160 -5.17 -17.22 -13.96
CA ASP A 160 -6.62 -17.09 -14.17
C ASP A 160 -7.42 -18.14 -13.40
N VAL A 161 -6.94 -19.39 -13.33
CA VAL A 161 -7.59 -20.45 -12.54
C VAL A 161 -7.55 -20.10 -11.05
N LEU A 162 -6.43 -19.61 -10.55
CA LEU A 162 -6.31 -19.16 -9.16
C LEU A 162 -7.30 -18.01 -8.87
N ARG A 163 -7.31 -16.99 -9.71
CA ARG A 163 -8.20 -15.82 -9.55
C ARG A 163 -9.67 -16.19 -9.60
N ALA A 164 -10.05 -17.09 -10.51
CA ALA A 164 -11.41 -17.61 -10.60
C ALA A 164 -11.81 -18.38 -9.33
N ALA A 165 -10.91 -19.21 -8.78
CA ALA A 165 -11.15 -19.95 -7.55
C ALA A 165 -11.31 -19.02 -6.33
N ILE A 166 -10.47 -17.98 -6.23
CA ILE A 166 -10.58 -16.97 -5.17
C ILE A 166 -11.93 -16.23 -5.30
N THR A 167 -12.33 -15.86 -6.50
CA THR A 167 -13.64 -15.22 -6.71
C THR A 167 -14.79 -16.13 -6.31
N ALA A 168 -14.72 -17.42 -6.67
CA ALA A 168 -15.74 -18.41 -6.34
C ALA A 168 -15.79 -18.76 -4.85
N SER A 169 -14.76 -18.43 -4.07
CA SER A 169 -14.71 -18.72 -2.63
C SER A 169 -15.84 -18.06 -1.84
N LYS A 170 -16.41 -16.98 -2.34
CA LYS A 170 -17.62 -16.33 -1.75
C LYS A 170 -18.79 -17.31 -1.58
N GLN A 171 -18.89 -18.29 -2.46
CA GLN A 171 -19.93 -19.31 -2.43
C GLN A 171 -19.40 -20.65 -1.90
N ALA A 172 -18.19 -21.04 -2.30
CA ALA A 172 -17.59 -22.31 -1.92
C ALA A 172 -17.11 -22.34 -0.46
N GLY A 173 -16.78 -21.18 0.12
CA GLY A 173 -16.30 -21.07 1.49
C GLY A 173 -14.82 -21.40 1.68
N HIS A 174 -14.15 -21.91 0.66
CA HIS A 174 -12.73 -22.30 0.72
C HIS A 174 -12.08 -22.26 -0.66
N VAL A 175 -10.75 -22.34 -0.65
CA VAL A 175 -9.93 -22.56 -1.84
C VAL A 175 -8.97 -23.71 -1.54
N GLU A 176 -8.89 -24.69 -2.44
CA GLU A 176 -8.00 -25.83 -2.33
C GLU A 176 -6.77 -25.66 -3.22
N LEU A 177 -5.57 -25.72 -2.62
CA LEU A 177 -4.30 -25.52 -3.31
C LEU A 177 -3.43 -26.77 -3.17
N MET A 178 -3.14 -27.45 -4.28
CA MET A 178 -2.19 -28.55 -4.29
C MET A 178 -0.80 -28.02 -4.65
N CYS A 179 0.14 -28.17 -3.74
CA CYS A 179 1.52 -27.73 -3.90
C CYS A 179 2.50 -28.90 -3.89
N GLU A 180 3.53 -28.76 -4.70
CA GLU A 180 4.76 -29.56 -4.63
C GLU A 180 5.73 -28.90 -3.64
N ASN A 181 6.25 -29.69 -2.71
CA ASN A 181 7.31 -29.30 -1.80
C ASN A 181 8.41 -30.36 -1.82
N LYS A 182 9.47 -30.11 -2.55
CA LYS A 182 10.54 -31.09 -2.86
C LYS A 182 9.94 -32.32 -3.58
N GLU A 183 9.97 -33.50 -2.93
CA GLU A 183 9.45 -34.76 -3.48
C GLU A 183 8.01 -35.07 -3.06
N PHE A 184 7.38 -34.16 -2.28
CA PHE A 184 6.04 -34.38 -1.75
C PHE A 184 5.01 -33.46 -2.36
N TYR A 185 3.82 -34.01 -2.63
CA TYR A 185 2.64 -33.20 -2.93
C TYR A 185 1.77 -33.10 -1.68
N ARG A 186 1.30 -31.88 -1.41
CA ARG A 186 0.39 -31.60 -0.30
C ARG A 186 -0.75 -30.71 -0.78
N THR A 187 -1.96 -31.03 -0.32
CA THR A 187 -3.14 -30.19 -0.52
C THR A 187 -3.39 -29.36 0.73
N PHE A 188 -3.54 -28.08 0.53
CA PHE A 188 -3.89 -27.09 1.55
C PHE A 188 -5.31 -26.62 1.28
N THR A 189 -6.17 -26.67 2.29
CA THR A 189 -7.52 -26.12 2.23
C THR A 189 -7.52 -24.80 3.00
N LEU A 190 -7.70 -23.70 2.30
CA LEU A 190 -7.73 -22.37 2.86
C LEU A 190 -9.19 -21.98 3.13
N ASP A 191 -9.58 -21.80 4.40
CA ASP A 191 -10.89 -21.23 4.75
C ASP A 191 -10.90 -19.75 4.36
N TYR A 192 -11.57 -19.44 3.26
CA TYR A 192 -11.62 -18.09 2.70
C TYR A 192 -12.93 -17.86 1.96
N ARG A 193 -13.62 -16.75 2.29
CA ARG A 193 -15.01 -16.48 1.84
C ARG A 193 -15.21 -15.08 1.25
N GLU A 194 -14.15 -14.30 1.16
CA GLU A 194 -14.30 -12.90 0.80
C GLU A 194 -14.16 -12.63 -0.71
N GLY A 195 -13.75 -13.65 -1.48
CA GLY A 195 -13.47 -13.48 -2.89
C GLY A 195 -12.19 -12.66 -3.13
N ARG A 196 -11.98 -12.21 -4.35
CA ARG A 196 -10.81 -11.35 -4.61
C ARG A 196 -10.99 -10.01 -3.94
N ARG A 197 -9.92 -9.55 -3.29
CA ARG A 197 -9.84 -8.26 -2.61
C ARG A 197 -8.54 -7.56 -2.96
N ARG A 198 -8.65 -6.31 -3.34
CA ARG A 198 -7.51 -5.42 -3.54
C ARG A 198 -7.86 -4.05 -3.02
N PRO A 199 -6.96 -3.38 -2.28
CA PRO A 199 -7.19 -2.03 -1.85
C PRO A 199 -7.15 -1.11 -3.08
N VAL A 200 -8.10 -0.21 -3.15
CA VAL A 200 -8.17 0.89 -4.10
C VAL A 200 -8.57 2.16 -3.36
N LEU A 201 -8.20 3.30 -3.92
CA LEU A 201 -8.68 4.58 -3.43
C LEU A 201 -9.97 4.94 -4.17
N ALA A 202 -11.01 5.29 -3.43
CA ALA A 202 -12.27 5.79 -3.95
C ALA A 202 -12.48 7.24 -3.50
N ARG A 203 -12.98 8.08 -4.41
CA ARG A 203 -13.22 9.49 -4.17
C ARG A 203 -14.47 9.70 -3.31
N ASP A 204 -14.37 10.56 -2.31
CA ASP A 204 -15.50 10.98 -1.49
C ASP A 204 -16.20 12.19 -2.11
N ALA A 205 -17.42 11.97 -2.63
CA ALA A 205 -18.22 13.04 -3.18
C ALA A 205 -18.59 14.05 -2.08
N GLY A 206 -18.37 15.35 -2.35
CA GLY A 206 -18.69 16.42 -1.42
C GLY A 206 -17.58 16.82 -0.45
N VAL A 207 -16.45 16.13 -0.46
CA VAL A 207 -15.22 16.54 0.22
C VAL A 207 -14.25 17.16 -0.82
N HIS A 208 -13.46 18.16 -0.43
CA HIS A 208 -12.47 18.76 -1.33
C HIS A 208 -11.40 17.74 -1.73
N ASP A 209 -10.90 17.81 -2.96
CA ASP A 209 -9.96 16.84 -3.52
C ASP A 209 -8.50 17.26 -3.35
N TYR A 210 -8.04 17.35 -2.10
CA TYR A 210 -6.63 17.70 -1.84
C TYR A 210 -5.65 16.64 -2.37
N VAL A 211 -5.98 15.34 -2.27
CA VAL A 211 -5.09 14.29 -2.81
C VAL A 211 -4.96 14.41 -4.33
N GLY A 212 -6.06 14.67 -5.03
CA GLY A 212 -6.02 14.88 -6.48
C GLY A 212 -5.20 16.10 -6.87
N GLU A 213 -5.29 17.20 -6.10
CA GLU A 213 -4.50 18.41 -6.31
C GLU A 213 -2.99 18.17 -6.06
N ILE A 214 -2.64 17.49 -4.96
CA ILE A 214 -1.25 17.14 -4.63
C ILE A 214 -0.63 16.25 -5.71
N LEU A 215 -1.40 15.32 -6.28
CA LEU A 215 -0.92 14.41 -7.32
C LEU A 215 -1.00 14.99 -8.74
N ALA A 216 -1.56 16.18 -8.91
CA ALA A 216 -1.64 16.83 -10.21
C ALA A 216 -0.24 17.19 -10.74
N PRO A 217 0.00 17.15 -12.07
CA PRO A 217 1.26 17.60 -12.63
C PRO A 217 1.49 19.09 -12.38
N HIS A 218 2.59 19.44 -11.75
CA HIS A 218 3.04 20.84 -11.53
C HIS A 218 4.03 21.31 -12.59
N ALA A 219 4.24 20.56 -13.69
CA ALA A 219 5.09 20.97 -14.80
C ALA A 219 4.41 22.07 -15.61
N HIS A 220 5.07 23.20 -15.74
CA HIS A 220 4.73 24.34 -16.61
C HIS A 220 5.60 24.33 -17.85
#